data_1ae2690e5c5cb2eadfab341050d76a37
#
_entry.id   1ae2690e5c5cb2eadfab341050d76a37
#
_cell.length_a   1.000
_cell.length_b   1.000
_cell.length_c   1.000
_cell.angle_alpha   90.00
_cell.angle_beta   90.00
_cell.angle_gamma   90.00
#
_symmetry.space_group_name_H-M   'P 1'
#
loop_
_entity.id
_entity.type
_entity.pdbx_description
1 polymer ?
#
loop_
_entity_poly.entity_id
_entity_poly.type
_entity_poly.pdbx_seq_one_letter_code
_entity_poly.pdbx_strand_id
1 'polypeptide(L)'
;RRMPPVLRIYHFRSVEIELGESMLAANGISFFPYPSRYAVRYEGDSPYTAMEFAKQIKKCSLAELLPMQLLPYEILEIDDGIRPYCFLVERLGRVRCIRFKSDIARENKFDESDNKSI
;
A
#
# COMPACT_ATOMS: atom_id res chain seq x y z
N ARG A 1 20.95 19.66 -0.47
CA ARG A 1 20.26 19.11 0.70
C ARG A 1 19.18 18.13 0.26
N ARG A 2 19.31 16.90 0.69
CA ARG A 2 18.34 15.88 0.34
C ARG A 2 17.09 16.01 1.18
N MET A 3 15.95 15.95 0.52
CA MET A 3 14.70 15.84 1.21
C MET A 3 14.52 14.38 1.66
N PRO A 4 13.89 14.15 2.82
CA PRO A 4 13.62 12.78 3.24
C PRO A 4 12.69 12.09 2.25
N PRO A 5 12.75 10.76 2.14
CA PRO A 5 11.80 10.03 1.34
C PRO A 5 10.38 10.25 1.84
N VAL A 6 9.42 10.16 0.94
CA VAL A 6 8.01 10.30 1.28
C VAL A 6 7.39 8.92 1.41
N LEU A 7 6.66 8.73 2.50
CA LEU A 7 5.90 7.51 2.75
C LEU A 7 4.44 7.80 2.46
N ARG A 8 3.83 7.01 1.58
CA ARG A 8 2.40 7.08 1.30
C ARG A 8 1.78 5.73 1.52
N ILE A 9 0.56 5.74 2.04
CA ILE A 9 -0.22 4.51 2.18
C ILE A 9 -1.49 4.69 1.36
N TYR A 10 -1.73 3.74 0.47
CA TYR A 10 -2.91 3.73 -0.37
C TYR A 10 -3.90 2.72 0.17
N HIS A 11 -5.12 3.16 0.35
CA HIS A 11 -6.21 2.32 0.81
C HIS A 11 -7.16 2.03 -0.35
N PHE A 12 -7.69 0.84 -0.37
CA PHE A 12 -8.64 0.41 -1.38
C PHE A 12 -10.06 0.83 -1.02
N ARG A 13 -10.93 0.84 -2.01
CA ARG A 13 -12.35 1.00 -1.79
C ARG A 13 -12.91 -0.35 -1.40
N SER A 14 -13.52 -0.41 -0.23
CA SER A 14 -13.83 -1.68 0.44
C SER A 14 -14.75 -2.63 -0.34
N VAL A 15 -15.73 -2.10 -1.05
CA VAL A 15 -16.65 -2.94 -1.85
C VAL A 15 -15.88 -3.77 -2.89
N GLU A 16 -14.95 -3.11 -3.57
CA GLU A 16 -14.18 -3.77 -4.63
C GLU A 16 -13.21 -4.81 -4.10
N ILE A 17 -12.68 -4.58 -2.91
CA ILE A 17 -11.78 -5.54 -2.27
C ILE A 17 -12.53 -6.79 -1.84
N GLU A 18 -13.71 -6.64 -1.29
CA GLU A 18 -14.53 -7.78 -0.88
C GLU A 18 -14.86 -8.68 -2.07
N LEU A 19 -15.21 -8.06 -3.20
CA LEU A 19 -15.47 -8.80 -4.43
C LEU A 19 -14.20 -9.51 -4.90
N GLY A 20 -13.06 -8.81 -4.85
CA GLY A 20 -11.77 -9.38 -5.22
C GLY A 20 -11.39 -10.58 -4.36
N GLU A 21 -11.57 -10.47 -3.05
CA GLU A 21 -11.29 -11.57 -2.13
C GLU A 21 -12.20 -12.78 -2.40
N SER A 22 -13.46 -12.54 -2.65
CA SER A 22 -14.41 -13.61 -2.96
C SER A 22 -13.99 -14.34 -4.23
N MET A 23 -13.59 -13.60 -5.26
CA MET A 23 -13.12 -14.18 -6.51
C MET A 23 -11.82 -14.96 -6.32
N LEU A 24 -10.90 -14.43 -5.53
CA LEU A 24 -9.65 -15.12 -5.21
C LEU A 24 -9.89 -16.44 -4.50
N ALA A 25 -10.77 -16.41 -3.52
CA ALA A 25 -11.12 -17.62 -2.76
C ALA A 25 -11.76 -18.68 -3.65
N ALA A 26 -12.61 -18.25 -4.58
CA ALA A 26 -13.33 -19.17 -5.46
C ALA A 26 -12.44 -19.74 -6.58
N ASN A 27 -11.50 -18.95 -7.10
CA ASN A 27 -10.75 -19.31 -8.30
C ASN A 27 -9.27 -19.55 -8.08
N GLY A 28 -8.76 -19.30 -6.88
CA GLY A 28 -7.35 -19.47 -6.58
C GLY A 28 -6.45 -18.48 -7.33
N ILE A 29 -7.02 -17.37 -7.76
CA ILE A 29 -6.30 -16.34 -8.53
C ILE A 29 -5.57 -15.40 -7.59
N SER A 30 -4.34 -15.02 -7.91
CA SER A 30 -3.59 -14.05 -7.12
C SER A 30 -4.23 -12.67 -7.19
N PHE A 31 -4.28 -11.98 -6.06
CA PHE A 31 -4.81 -10.63 -5.98
C PHE A 31 -3.99 -9.69 -6.86
N PHE A 32 -4.66 -8.87 -7.66
CA PHE A 32 -4.01 -7.90 -8.51
C PHE A 32 -4.54 -6.50 -8.18
N PRO A 33 -3.72 -5.61 -7.60
CA PRO A 33 -4.18 -4.28 -7.22
C PRO A 33 -4.26 -3.35 -8.44
N TYR A 34 -5.44 -2.82 -8.71
CA TYR A 34 -5.64 -1.84 -9.76
C TYR A 34 -5.55 -0.43 -9.16
N PRO A 35 -4.63 0.42 -9.65
CA PRO A 35 -4.43 1.75 -9.07
C PRO A 35 -5.67 2.61 -9.00
N SER A 36 -6.57 2.48 -9.97
CA SER A 36 -7.82 3.25 -9.99
C SER A 36 -8.75 2.95 -8.82
N ARG A 37 -8.51 1.85 -8.11
CA ARG A 37 -9.33 1.43 -6.97
C ARG A 37 -8.72 1.82 -5.63
N TYR A 38 -7.62 2.55 -5.67
CA TYR A 38 -6.90 2.96 -4.47
C TYR A 38 -6.90 4.48 -4.35
N ALA A 39 -6.77 4.96 -3.12
CA ALA A 39 -6.66 6.38 -2.82
C ALA A 39 -5.67 6.57 -1.68
N VAL A 40 -5.05 7.74 -1.61
CA VAL A 40 -4.08 8.06 -0.55
C VAL A 40 -4.81 8.16 0.78
N ARG A 41 -4.37 7.36 1.75
CA ARG A 41 -4.87 7.41 3.12
C ARG A 41 -3.91 8.17 4.03
N TYR A 42 -2.63 8.08 3.76
CA TYR A 42 -1.60 8.70 4.60
C TYR A 42 -0.45 9.18 3.72
N GLU A 43 0.12 10.32 4.07
CA GLU A 43 1.32 10.83 3.44
C GLU A 43 2.16 11.54 4.50
N GLY A 44 3.45 11.23 4.54
CA GLY A 44 4.37 11.84 5.47
C GLY A 44 5.80 11.46 5.17
N ASP A 45 6.71 11.84 6.05
CA ASP A 45 8.13 11.50 5.88
C ASP A 45 8.34 10.01 6.18
N SER A 46 9.17 9.37 5.35
CA SER A 46 9.53 7.99 5.57
C SER A 46 10.77 7.92 6.48
N PRO A 47 10.74 7.05 7.51
CA PRO A 47 11.94 6.80 8.32
C PRO A 47 12.98 5.97 7.58
N TYR A 48 12.62 5.39 6.43
CA TYR A 48 13.50 4.51 5.66
C TYR A 48 13.49 4.89 4.19
N THR A 49 14.63 4.65 3.52
CA THR A 49 14.61 4.60 2.05
C THR A 49 13.96 3.29 1.62
N ALA A 50 13.57 3.19 0.34
CA ALA A 50 12.96 1.97 -0.16
C ALA A 50 13.88 0.76 0.02
N MET A 51 15.18 0.95 -0.21
CA MET A 51 16.15 -0.13 -0.06
C MET A 51 16.32 -0.57 1.39
N GLU A 52 16.36 0.39 2.32
CA GLU A 52 16.43 0.09 3.74
C GLU A 52 15.19 -0.67 4.20
N PHE A 53 14.02 -0.22 3.75
CA PHE A 53 12.76 -0.88 4.08
C PHE A 53 12.74 -2.31 3.56
N ALA A 54 13.16 -2.52 2.32
CA ALA A 54 13.19 -3.85 1.72
C ALA A 54 14.09 -4.82 2.49
N LYS A 55 15.19 -4.29 3.04
CA LYS A 55 16.09 -5.11 3.87
C LYS A 55 15.49 -5.40 5.23
N GLN A 56 14.89 -4.40 5.87
CA GLN A 56 14.36 -4.53 7.21
C GLN A 56 13.12 -5.42 7.27
N ILE A 57 12.29 -5.38 6.23
CA ILE A 57 11.05 -6.17 6.21
C ILE A 57 11.31 -7.68 6.20
N LYS A 58 12.49 -8.09 5.81
CA LYS A 58 12.91 -9.49 5.87
C LYS A 58 13.25 -9.95 7.29
N LYS A 59 13.54 -9.01 8.17
CA LYS A 59 13.99 -9.28 9.53
C LYS A 59 12.97 -8.91 10.59
N CYS A 60 12.14 -7.91 10.30
CA CYS A 60 11.21 -7.33 11.26
C CYS A 60 9.81 -7.32 10.68
N SER A 61 8.81 -7.31 11.56
CA SER A 61 7.43 -7.17 11.13
C SER A 61 7.11 -5.72 10.78
N LEU A 62 6.03 -5.51 10.02
CA LEU A 62 5.57 -4.16 9.70
C LEU A 62 5.30 -3.34 10.97
N ALA A 63 4.74 -3.98 11.98
CA ALA A 63 4.40 -3.29 13.23
C ALA A 63 5.65 -2.74 13.94
N GLU A 64 6.80 -3.39 13.76
CA GLU A 64 8.06 -2.93 14.33
C GLU A 64 8.66 -1.78 13.55
N LEU A 65 8.40 -1.74 12.24
CA LEU A 65 9.04 -0.76 11.36
C LEU A 65 8.28 0.54 11.24
N LEU A 66 6.96 0.50 11.33
CA LEU A 66 6.11 1.67 11.05
C LEU A 66 5.27 2.02 12.27
N PRO A 67 5.04 3.34 12.49
CA PRO A 67 4.22 3.78 13.62
C PRO A 67 2.72 3.58 13.43
N MET A 68 2.29 3.26 12.20
CA MET A 68 0.88 3.04 11.91
C MET A 68 0.65 1.58 11.51
N GLN A 69 -0.57 1.12 11.72
CA GLN A 69 -0.97 -0.23 11.33
C GLN A 69 -1.43 -0.24 9.87
N LEU A 70 -0.95 -1.22 9.13
CA LEU A 70 -1.37 -1.45 7.75
C LEU A 70 -2.30 -2.65 7.70
N LEU A 71 -3.31 -2.52 6.86
CA LEU A 71 -4.29 -3.58 6.64
C LEU A 71 -3.89 -4.43 5.44
N PRO A 72 -4.34 -5.69 5.36
CA PRO A 72 -4.10 -6.50 4.18
C PRO A 72 -4.60 -5.79 2.93
N TYR A 73 -3.86 -5.93 1.84
CA TYR A 73 -4.12 -5.35 0.52
C TYR A 73 -3.91 -3.84 0.42
N GLU A 74 -3.47 -3.18 1.48
CA GLU A 74 -3.02 -1.79 1.36
C GLU A 74 -1.67 -1.75 0.66
N ILE A 75 -1.39 -0.63 0.00
CA ILE A 75 -0.13 -0.41 -0.70
C ILE A 75 0.68 0.61 0.07
N LEU A 76 1.93 0.27 0.35
CA LEU A 76 2.90 1.17 0.95
C LEU A 76 3.83 1.66 -0.14
N GLU A 77 3.97 2.97 -0.27
CA GLU A 77 4.89 3.56 -1.23
C GLU A 77 5.98 4.34 -0.51
N ILE A 78 7.22 4.12 -0.92
CA ILE A 78 8.34 4.93 -0.49
C ILE A 78 8.92 5.62 -1.72
N ASP A 79 8.82 6.94 -1.74
CA ASP A 79 9.24 7.78 -2.86
C ASP A 79 10.46 8.58 -2.43
N ASP A 80 11.59 8.28 -3.05
CA ASP A 80 12.86 8.96 -2.72
C ASP A 80 13.09 10.22 -3.57
N GLY A 81 12.11 10.61 -4.38
CA GLY A 81 12.19 11.77 -5.26
C GLY A 81 12.70 11.44 -6.66
N ILE A 82 13.25 10.24 -6.86
CA ILE A 82 13.71 9.75 -8.17
C ILE A 82 12.67 8.82 -8.76
N ARG A 83 12.24 7.83 -7.98
CA ARG A 83 11.18 6.92 -8.39
C ARG A 83 10.50 6.35 -7.15
N PRO A 84 9.19 6.10 -7.22
CA PRO A 84 8.48 5.46 -6.13
C PRO A 84 8.68 3.94 -6.16
N TYR A 85 8.74 3.35 -4.99
CA TYR A 85 8.74 1.90 -4.82
C TYR A 85 7.49 1.52 -4.03
N CYS A 86 6.72 0.59 -4.57
CA CYS A 86 5.45 0.20 -3.97
C CYS A 86 5.52 -1.23 -3.45
N PHE A 87 4.90 -1.44 -2.30
CA PHE A 87 4.88 -2.74 -1.62
C PHE A 87 3.44 -3.07 -1.26
N LEU A 88 3.02 -4.27 -1.65
CA LEU A 88 1.68 -4.76 -1.31
C LEU A 88 1.74 -5.49 0.02
N VAL A 89 0.84 -5.12 0.92
CA VAL A 89 0.66 -5.83 2.19
C VAL A 89 -0.28 -7.00 1.92
N GLU A 90 0.25 -8.20 2.02
CA GLU A 90 -0.52 -9.41 1.81
C GLU A 90 -1.07 -9.92 3.13
N ARG A 91 -1.89 -10.98 3.08
CA ARG A 91 -2.40 -11.61 4.29
C ARG A 91 -1.24 -12.08 5.16
N LEU A 92 -1.48 -12.12 6.47
CA LEU A 92 -0.50 -12.54 7.47
C LEU A 92 0.70 -11.60 7.58
N GLY A 93 0.54 -10.36 7.10
CA GLY A 93 1.58 -9.35 7.25
C GLY A 93 2.76 -9.48 6.30
N ARG A 94 2.68 -10.32 5.31
CA ARG A 94 3.71 -10.41 4.28
C ARG A 94 3.69 -9.17 3.41
N VAL A 95 4.88 -8.75 2.97
CA VAL A 95 5.03 -7.57 2.13
C VAL A 95 5.78 -7.96 0.87
N ARG A 96 5.23 -7.57 -0.26
CA ARG A 96 5.81 -7.90 -1.56
C ARG A 96 5.96 -6.63 -2.39
N CYS A 97 7.16 -6.43 -2.96
CA CYS A 97 7.39 -5.31 -3.88
C CYS A 97 6.63 -5.58 -5.18
N ILE A 98 5.88 -4.60 -5.64
CA ILE A 98 5.05 -4.73 -6.84
C ILE A 98 5.24 -3.53 -7.76
N ARG A 99 4.83 -3.69 -9.02
CA ARG A 99 4.68 -2.58 -9.94
C ARG A 99 3.28 -2.02 -9.77
N PHE A 100 3.22 -0.75 -9.41
CA PHE A 100 1.95 -0.09 -9.14
C PHE A 100 2.04 1.33 -9.64
N LYS A 101 1.13 1.72 -10.51
CA LYS A 101 1.09 3.08 -11.04
C LYS A 101 0.48 4.00 -9.99
N SER A 102 1.27 4.37 -9.01
CA SER A 102 0.83 5.14 -7.86
C SER A 102 0.39 6.56 -8.23
N ASP A 103 0.86 7.09 -9.36
CA ASP A 103 0.41 8.38 -9.87
C ASP A 103 -1.11 8.39 -10.10
N ILE A 104 -1.67 7.28 -10.58
CA ILE A 104 -3.11 7.14 -10.78
C ILE A 104 -3.83 7.14 -9.43
N ALA A 105 -3.32 6.37 -8.47
CA ALA A 105 -3.91 6.29 -7.14
C ALA A 105 -3.79 7.61 -6.38
N ARG A 106 -2.70 8.37 -6.61
CA ARG A 106 -2.51 9.67 -5.96
C ARG A 106 -3.52 10.73 -6.38
N GLU A 107 -4.08 10.60 -7.56
CA GLU A 107 -5.12 11.50 -8.03
C GLU A 107 -6.45 11.29 -7.33
N ASN A 108 -6.63 10.12 -6.73
CA ASN A 108 -7.82 9.78 -5.98
C ASN A 108 -7.67 10.21 -4.52
N LYS A 109 -8.69 10.87 -3.98
CA LYS A 109 -8.70 11.22 -2.57
C LYS A 109 -9.43 10.15 -1.79
N PHE A 110 -8.85 9.75 -0.67
CA PHE A 110 -9.53 8.86 0.24
C PHE A 110 -10.75 9.58 0.83
N ASP A 111 -11.91 8.95 0.70
CA ASP A 111 -13.15 9.50 1.19
C ASP A 111 -13.78 8.49 2.14
N GLU A 112 -13.98 8.90 3.39
CA GLU A 112 -14.61 8.04 4.40
C GLU A 112 -16.03 7.63 4.00
N SER A 113 -16.70 8.45 3.20
CA SER A 113 -18.04 8.11 2.72
C SER A 113 -18.02 6.88 1.80
N ASP A 114 -16.90 6.59 1.14
CA ASP A 114 -16.75 5.37 0.34
C ASP A 114 -16.85 4.13 1.22
N ASN A 115 -16.37 4.21 2.46
CA ASN A 115 -16.48 3.12 3.41
C ASN A 115 -17.88 3.02 4.03
N LYS A 116 -18.56 4.14 4.14
CA LYS A 116 -19.88 4.19 4.76
C LYS A 116 -21.02 3.81 3.83
N SER A 117 -20.77 3.85 2.53
CA SER A 117 -21.77 3.54 1.52
C SER A 117 -21.99 2.04 1.29
N ILE A 118 -21.33 1.24 2.08
CA ILE A 118 -21.40 -0.22 1.96
C ILE A 118 -22.51 -0.81 2.83
#